data_b38485dc8d741705b80c3f801fdb7c92
#
_entry.id   b38485dc8d741705b80c3f801fdb7c92
#
_cell.length_a   1.000
_cell.length_b   1.000
_cell.length_c   1.000
_cell.angle_alpha   90.00
_cell.angle_beta   90.00
_cell.angle_gamma   90.00
#
_symmetry.space_group_name_H-M   'P 1'
#
loop_
_entity.id
_entity.type
_entity.pdbx_description
1 polymer ?
#
loop_
_entity_poly.entity_id
_entity_poly.type
_entity_poly.pdbx_seq_one_letter_code
_entity_poly.pdbx_strand_id
1 'polypeptide(L)'
;MKRFVALFMALVLFALCGCSAKGSSPSDENLIVFTDALNREIRLEKSPERVAALIGSFADVWQLSGGSVCAAAEDAWDDFGLELGDAVNIGGAHSPSVESLISAGPDFVIASASTASNVEMKETLENAGITVAYFDVDCFEDYLSMLNICTDITGRKDLYEQNGANLQAQINTIREECLHANLPENERKILLLRAASGFVKAKGSEGTILGEMLADLGCINIADSDETLLENLSVESVIREEPYRIFVVTMGDDTEAALDNLTRMMDENPAWGSLEAVSENRMHIMDRKLFNIKPNAKWAEAYEQLSAILLEKDK
;
A
#
# COMPACT_ATOMS: atom_id res chain seq x y z
N MET A 1 -82.33 5.07 -48.46
CA MET A 1 -82.99 3.79 -48.07
C MET A 1 -81.88 2.73 -48.10
N LYS A 2 -81.86 1.94 -47.14
CA LYS A 2 -81.10 0.68 -46.93
C LYS A 2 -80.02 0.79 -45.86
N ARG A 3 -80.33 0.02 -44.85
CA ARG A 3 -79.72 -0.01 -43.51
C ARG A 3 -78.48 -0.88 -43.53
N PHE A 4 -77.46 -0.39 -42.86
CA PHE A 4 -76.25 -1.14 -42.54
C PHE A 4 -76.52 -1.95 -41.28
N VAL A 5 -76.29 -3.23 -41.35
CA VAL A 5 -76.16 -4.11 -40.20
C VAL A 5 -74.68 -4.34 -39.97
N ALA A 6 -74.15 -3.83 -38.86
CA ALA A 6 -72.78 -4.07 -38.43
C ALA A 6 -72.76 -5.39 -37.66
N LEU A 7 -72.00 -6.34 -38.17
CA LEU A 7 -71.69 -7.64 -37.52
C LEU A 7 -70.43 -7.42 -36.62
N PHE A 8 -70.67 -7.56 -35.33
CA PHE A 8 -69.56 -7.45 -34.32
C PHE A 8 -68.92 -8.83 -34.20
N MET A 9 -67.74 -8.99 -34.78
CA MET A 9 -66.95 -10.19 -34.68
C MET A 9 -65.95 -10.02 -33.52
N ALA A 10 -66.25 -10.65 -32.39
CA ALA A 10 -65.33 -10.67 -31.21
C ALA A 10 -64.20 -11.63 -31.52
N LEU A 11 -62.99 -11.05 -31.72
CA LEU A 11 -61.75 -11.79 -31.86
C LEU A 11 -61.17 -11.99 -30.45
N VAL A 12 -61.29 -13.21 -29.94
CA VAL A 12 -60.61 -13.60 -28.69
C VAL A 12 -59.14 -13.87 -28.98
N LEU A 13 -58.29 -12.95 -28.69
CA LEU A 13 -56.86 -13.14 -28.70
C LEU A 13 -56.43 -13.85 -27.40
N PHE A 14 -56.06 -15.10 -27.47
CA PHE A 14 -55.35 -15.84 -26.46
C PHE A 14 -53.94 -15.25 -26.37
N ALA A 15 -53.70 -14.41 -25.37
CA ALA A 15 -52.35 -14.03 -24.97
C ALA A 15 -51.70 -15.22 -24.28
N LEU A 16 -50.86 -15.95 -25.00
CA LEU A 16 -49.88 -16.86 -24.42
C LEU A 16 -48.88 -16.02 -23.63
N CYS A 17 -49.06 -15.91 -22.32
CA CYS A 17 -48.03 -15.49 -21.41
C CYS A 17 -46.94 -16.56 -21.38
N GLY A 18 -45.97 -16.43 -22.29
CA GLY A 18 -44.69 -17.09 -22.16
C GLY A 18 -43.98 -16.50 -20.96
N CYS A 19 -43.97 -17.20 -19.82
CA CYS A 19 -42.98 -16.95 -18.77
C CYS A 19 -41.61 -17.29 -19.33
N SER A 20 -40.94 -16.30 -19.97
CA SER A 20 -39.50 -16.30 -20.04
C SER A 20 -39.01 -16.12 -18.61
N ALA A 21 -38.44 -17.17 -18.04
CA ALA A 21 -37.58 -17.03 -16.89
C ALA A 21 -36.45 -16.05 -17.29
N LYS A 22 -36.63 -14.78 -16.93
CA LYS A 22 -35.47 -13.86 -16.86
C LYS A 22 -34.54 -14.51 -15.86
N GLY A 23 -33.42 -15.05 -16.34
CA GLY A 23 -32.27 -15.22 -15.51
C GLY A 23 -32.04 -13.85 -14.84
N SER A 24 -32.15 -13.80 -13.54
CA SER A 24 -31.82 -12.61 -12.76
C SER A 24 -30.37 -12.27 -13.08
N SER A 25 -30.17 -11.21 -13.88
CA SER A 25 -28.91 -10.51 -13.84
C SER A 25 -28.64 -10.18 -12.35
N PRO A 26 -27.41 -10.31 -11.87
CA PRO A 26 -27.06 -9.86 -10.51
C PRO A 26 -27.67 -8.48 -10.32
N SER A 27 -28.41 -8.27 -9.24
CA SER A 27 -28.96 -6.95 -8.94
C SER A 27 -27.79 -6.00 -8.79
N ASP A 28 -27.80 -4.81 -9.43
CA ASP A 28 -26.75 -3.80 -9.38
C ASP A 28 -26.35 -3.43 -7.93
N GLU A 29 -27.19 -3.75 -6.95
CA GLU A 29 -26.92 -3.55 -5.51
C GLU A 29 -25.80 -4.43 -4.94
N ASN A 30 -25.44 -5.51 -5.62
CA ASN A 30 -24.42 -6.46 -5.13
C ASN A 30 -23.09 -6.35 -5.89
N LEU A 31 -22.96 -5.39 -6.79
CA LEU A 31 -21.77 -5.18 -7.61
C LEU A 31 -20.97 -3.99 -7.08
N ILE A 32 -19.69 -4.21 -6.81
CA ILE A 32 -18.72 -3.15 -6.55
C ILE A 32 -17.98 -2.85 -7.84
N VAL A 33 -17.90 -1.57 -8.19
CA VAL A 33 -17.17 -1.11 -9.37
C VAL A 33 -16.16 -0.05 -8.91
N PHE A 34 -14.89 -0.25 -9.22
CA PHE A 34 -13.82 0.69 -8.90
C PHE A 34 -12.73 0.65 -9.97
N THR A 35 -11.89 1.67 -9.99
CA THR A 35 -10.68 1.72 -10.84
C THR A 35 -9.49 1.29 -10.02
N ASP A 36 -8.72 0.33 -10.52
CA ASP A 36 -7.49 -0.14 -9.86
C ASP A 36 -6.26 0.71 -10.23
N ALA A 37 -5.11 0.44 -9.59
CA ALA A 37 -3.87 1.17 -9.83
C ALA A 37 -3.27 1.00 -11.24
N LEU A 38 -3.75 0.03 -12.03
CA LEU A 38 -3.41 -0.10 -13.46
C LEU A 38 -4.43 0.62 -14.37
N ASN A 39 -5.27 1.51 -13.81
CA ASN A 39 -6.33 2.25 -14.52
C ASN A 39 -7.36 1.35 -15.21
N ARG A 40 -7.69 0.19 -14.63
CA ARG A 40 -8.69 -0.73 -15.13
C ARG A 40 -9.97 -0.63 -14.30
N GLU A 41 -11.12 -0.69 -14.95
CA GLU A 41 -12.39 -0.85 -14.26
C GLU A 41 -12.52 -2.30 -13.79
N ILE A 42 -12.58 -2.50 -12.50
CA ILE A 42 -12.80 -3.79 -11.84
C ILE A 42 -14.27 -3.87 -11.43
N ARG A 43 -14.92 -4.98 -11.80
CA ARG A 43 -16.28 -5.30 -11.41
C ARG A 43 -16.26 -6.57 -10.59
N LEU A 44 -16.62 -6.47 -9.34
CA LEU A 44 -16.55 -7.56 -8.37
C LEU A 44 -17.88 -7.69 -7.64
N GLU A 45 -18.36 -8.92 -7.47
CA GLU A 45 -19.46 -9.18 -6.56
C GLU A 45 -19.01 -8.95 -5.11
N LYS A 46 -19.91 -8.42 -4.27
CA LYS A 46 -19.65 -8.27 -2.83
C LYS A 46 -19.35 -9.63 -2.20
N SER A 47 -18.44 -9.62 -1.25
CA SER A 47 -18.08 -10.79 -0.45
C SER A 47 -17.61 -11.98 -1.29
N PRO A 48 -16.48 -11.84 -2.03
CA PRO A 48 -15.85 -12.97 -2.69
C PRO A 48 -15.58 -14.08 -1.65
N GLU A 49 -15.71 -15.34 -2.06
CA GLU A 49 -15.63 -16.48 -1.14
C GLU A 49 -14.16 -16.86 -0.85
N ARG A 50 -13.30 -16.70 -1.86
CA ARG A 50 -11.92 -17.17 -1.82
C ARG A 50 -10.96 -16.10 -2.33
N VAL A 51 -10.40 -15.34 -1.40
CA VAL A 51 -9.49 -14.24 -1.72
C VAL A 51 -8.04 -14.68 -1.55
N ALA A 52 -7.17 -14.26 -2.46
CA ALA A 52 -5.73 -14.38 -2.29
C ALA A 52 -5.05 -13.01 -2.32
N ALA A 53 -3.95 -12.85 -1.58
CA ALA A 53 -3.14 -11.64 -1.58
C ALA A 53 -1.69 -11.94 -1.96
N LEU A 54 -1.16 -11.21 -2.95
CA LEU A 54 0.17 -11.47 -3.50
C LEU A 54 1.31 -10.76 -2.74
N ILE A 55 0.99 -9.96 -1.74
CA ILE A 55 1.94 -9.39 -0.77
C ILE A 55 1.31 -9.36 0.62
N GLY A 56 2.11 -9.53 1.66
CA GLY A 56 1.65 -9.66 3.04
C GLY A 56 0.94 -8.42 3.56
N SER A 57 1.41 -7.21 3.21
CA SER A 57 0.74 -5.97 3.60
C SER A 57 -0.70 -5.88 3.09
N PHE A 58 -1.00 -6.41 1.91
CA PHE A 58 -2.35 -6.39 1.35
C PHE A 58 -3.23 -7.50 1.94
N ALA A 59 -2.63 -8.63 2.36
CA ALA A 59 -3.33 -9.62 3.17
C ALA A 59 -3.79 -9.02 4.50
N ASP A 60 -2.93 -8.20 5.13
CA ASP A 60 -3.24 -7.49 6.37
C ASP A 60 -4.37 -6.46 6.17
N VAL A 61 -4.30 -5.62 5.13
CA VAL A 61 -5.41 -4.67 4.80
C VAL A 61 -6.72 -5.42 4.56
N TRP A 62 -6.68 -6.57 3.88
CA TRP A 62 -7.87 -7.38 3.67
C TRP A 62 -8.44 -7.93 4.99
N GLN A 63 -7.60 -8.40 5.92
CA GLN A 63 -8.04 -8.80 7.27
C GLN A 63 -8.58 -7.61 8.08
N LEU A 64 -7.92 -6.44 8.02
CA LEU A 64 -8.38 -5.21 8.66
C LEU A 64 -9.74 -4.75 8.12
N SER A 65 -10.07 -5.12 6.89
CA SER A 65 -11.39 -4.87 6.28
C SER A 65 -12.46 -5.94 6.63
N GLY A 66 -12.10 -6.95 7.42
CA GLY A 66 -13.00 -8.04 7.84
C GLY A 66 -13.01 -9.25 6.89
N GLY A 67 -12.09 -9.31 5.95
CA GLY A 67 -11.92 -10.45 5.03
C GLY A 67 -11.01 -11.53 5.59
N SER A 68 -10.97 -12.67 4.90
CA SER A 68 -10.01 -13.75 5.11
C SER A 68 -9.39 -14.17 3.78
N VAL A 69 -8.17 -14.72 3.81
CA VAL A 69 -7.49 -15.19 2.60
C VAL A 69 -7.41 -16.71 2.55
N CYS A 70 -7.50 -17.27 1.35
CA CYS A 70 -7.24 -18.70 1.08
C CYS A 70 -5.79 -18.96 0.65
N ALA A 71 -5.08 -17.90 0.22
CA ALA A 71 -3.66 -17.96 -0.13
C ALA A 71 -3.02 -16.59 0.07
N ALA A 72 -1.75 -16.57 0.47
CA ALA A 72 -0.99 -15.34 0.65
C ALA A 72 0.50 -15.56 0.36
N ALA A 73 1.21 -14.46 0.05
CA ALA A 73 2.67 -14.48 -0.02
C ALA A 73 3.28 -14.66 1.38
N GLU A 74 4.50 -15.22 1.41
CA GLU A 74 5.22 -15.65 2.62
C GLU A 74 5.39 -14.52 3.65
N ASP A 75 5.62 -13.29 3.18
CA ASP A 75 5.75 -12.09 4.01
C ASP A 75 4.50 -11.78 4.87
N ALA A 76 3.32 -12.33 4.53
CA ALA A 76 2.14 -12.23 5.37
C ALA A 76 2.35 -12.86 6.76
N TRP A 77 3.10 -13.95 6.84
CA TRP A 77 3.47 -14.59 8.11
C TRP A 77 4.73 -13.97 8.72
N ASP A 78 5.77 -13.79 7.92
CA ASP A 78 7.11 -13.41 8.42
C ASP A 78 7.20 -11.95 8.83
N ASP A 79 6.67 -11.04 8.02
CA ASP A 79 6.72 -9.61 8.29
C ASP A 79 5.50 -9.10 9.09
N PHE A 80 4.31 -9.59 8.75
CA PHE A 80 3.05 -9.11 9.34
C PHE A 80 2.57 -10.00 10.49
N GLY A 81 3.07 -11.23 10.62
CA GLY A 81 2.70 -12.17 11.70
C GLY A 81 1.22 -12.54 11.67
N LEU A 82 0.62 -12.63 10.47
CA LEU A 82 -0.81 -12.86 10.33
C LEU A 82 -1.16 -14.31 10.67
N GLU A 83 -2.27 -14.49 11.37
CA GLU A 83 -2.86 -15.80 11.62
C GLU A 83 -3.85 -16.12 10.48
N LEU A 84 -3.39 -16.83 9.45
CA LEU A 84 -4.15 -17.09 8.22
C LEU A 84 -4.76 -18.51 8.16
N GLY A 85 -4.71 -19.27 9.27
CA GLY A 85 -5.28 -20.62 9.33
C GLY A 85 -4.71 -21.56 8.26
N ASP A 86 -5.58 -22.15 7.44
CA ASP A 86 -5.21 -23.09 6.38
C ASP A 86 -4.86 -22.43 5.05
N ALA A 87 -4.57 -21.12 5.03
CA ALA A 87 -4.20 -20.41 3.80
C ALA A 87 -2.91 -20.97 3.19
N VAL A 88 -2.89 -21.09 1.88
CA VAL A 88 -1.74 -21.61 1.13
C VAL A 88 -0.66 -20.53 1.05
N ASN A 89 0.55 -20.87 1.49
CA ASN A 89 1.74 -20.06 1.22
C ASN A 89 2.13 -20.21 -0.27
N ILE A 90 2.10 -19.10 -1.01
CA ILE A 90 2.41 -19.07 -2.46
C ILE A 90 3.88 -18.69 -2.75
N GLY A 91 4.73 -18.61 -1.71
CA GLY A 91 6.13 -18.19 -1.84
C GLY A 91 6.33 -16.69 -1.64
N GLY A 92 7.55 -16.22 -1.88
CA GLY A 92 7.92 -14.83 -1.64
C GLY A 92 7.18 -13.83 -2.54
N ALA A 93 6.91 -12.62 -2.04
CA ALA A 93 6.19 -11.55 -2.76
C ALA A 93 6.78 -11.20 -4.14
N HIS A 94 8.11 -11.34 -4.30
CA HIS A 94 8.80 -11.09 -5.56
C HIS A 94 8.91 -12.30 -6.48
N SER A 95 8.49 -13.48 -6.02
CA SER A 95 8.54 -14.74 -6.78
C SER A 95 7.40 -15.70 -6.40
N PRO A 96 6.15 -15.23 -6.44
CA PRO A 96 5.01 -16.06 -6.05
C PRO A 96 4.79 -17.19 -7.04
N SER A 97 4.36 -18.35 -6.54
CA SER A 97 4.03 -19.53 -7.35
C SER A 97 2.64 -19.37 -7.96
N VAL A 98 2.58 -19.13 -9.27
CA VAL A 98 1.31 -19.07 -10.03
C VAL A 98 0.53 -20.39 -9.91
N GLU A 99 1.23 -21.52 -9.93
CA GLU A 99 0.63 -22.86 -9.82
C GLU A 99 -0.05 -23.06 -8.46
N SER A 100 0.65 -22.71 -7.37
CA SER A 100 0.09 -22.80 -6.02
C SER A 100 -1.11 -21.84 -5.85
N LEU A 101 -1.01 -20.63 -6.40
CA LEU A 101 -2.09 -19.65 -6.38
C LEU A 101 -3.35 -20.16 -7.11
N ILE A 102 -3.21 -20.64 -8.34
CA ILE A 102 -4.34 -21.18 -9.11
C ILE A 102 -4.92 -22.43 -8.43
N SER A 103 -4.06 -23.31 -7.88
CA SER A 103 -4.49 -24.50 -7.16
C SER A 103 -5.25 -24.18 -5.88
N ALA A 104 -4.97 -23.05 -5.23
CA ALA A 104 -5.74 -22.56 -4.10
C ALA A 104 -7.18 -22.13 -4.49
N GLY A 105 -7.44 -21.92 -5.78
CA GLY A 105 -8.76 -21.63 -6.35
C GLY A 105 -9.37 -20.32 -5.85
N PRO A 106 -8.66 -19.18 -5.88
CA PRO A 106 -9.27 -17.90 -5.53
C PRO A 106 -10.25 -17.45 -6.61
N ASP A 107 -11.31 -16.75 -6.19
CA ASP A 107 -12.23 -16.02 -7.07
C ASP A 107 -11.83 -14.54 -7.20
N PHE A 108 -11.06 -14.04 -6.24
CA PHE A 108 -10.50 -12.68 -6.24
C PHE A 108 -9.07 -12.67 -5.78
N VAL A 109 -8.22 -11.90 -6.47
CA VAL A 109 -6.80 -11.71 -6.14
C VAL A 109 -6.50 -10.22 -5.92
N ILE A 110 -5.86 -9.92 -4.81
CA ILE A 110 -5.36 -8.60 -4.46
C ILE A 110 -3.85 -8.58 -4.73
N ALA A 111 -3.41 -7.71 -5.65
CA ALA A 111 -2.05 -7.66 -6.16
C ALA A 111 -1.45 -6.25 -6.07
N SER A 112 -0.13 -6.16 -6.07
CA SER A 112 0.60 -4.89 -6.08
C SER A 112 0.93 -4.44 -7.50
N ALA A 113 0.63 -3.17 -7.83
CA ALA A 113 1.01 -2.55 -9.10
C ALA A 113 2.50 -2.22 -9.17
N SER A 114 3.15 -1.99 -8.03
CA SER A 114 4.58 -1.68 -7.93
C SER A 114 5.49 -2.91 -7.87
N THR A 115 4.92 -4.13 -7.77
CA THR A 115 5.66 -5.39 -7.76
C THR A 115 5.62 -6.06 -9.12
N ALA A 116 6.74 -6.06 -9.86
CA ALA A 116 6.80 -6.54 -11.24
C ALA A 116 6.25 -7.97 -11.41
N SER A 117 6.64 -8.91 -10.52
CA SER A 117 6.16 -10.29 -10.56
C SER A 117 4.63 -10.40 -10.43
N ASN A 118 4.01 -9.52 -9.65
CA ASN A 118 2.55 -9.48 -9.53
C ASN A 118 1.90 -9.03 -10.85
N VAL A 119 2.45 -8.01 -11.50
CA VAL A 119 1.94 -7.49 -12.77
C VAL A 119 2.11 -8.51 -13.92
N GLU A 120 3.22 -9.23 -13.95
CA GLU A 120 3.51 -10.27 -14.92
C GLU A 120 2.51 -11.44 -14.88
N MET A 121 1.95 -11.73 -13.71
CA MET A 121 0.94 -12.80 -13.54
C MET A 121 -0.45 -12.45 -14.10
N LYS A 122 -0.71 -11.17 -14.42
CA LYS A 122 -2.03 -10.65 -14.79
C LYS A 122 -2.75 -11.50 -15.84
N GLU A 123 -2.13 -11.67 -17.00
CA GLU A 123 -2.75 -12.40 -18.12
C GLU A 123 -3.04 -13.86 -17.76
N THR A 124 -2.15 -14.50 -17.00
CA THR A 124 -2.32 -15.89 -16.58
C THR A 124 -3.52 -16.06 -15.65
N LEU A 125 -3.70 -15.15 -14.69
CA LEU A 125 -4.81 -15.18 -13.75
C LEU A 125 -6.14 -14.85 -14.43
N GLU A 126 -6.16 -13.82 -15.28
CA GLU A 126 -7.37 -13.46 -16.06
C GLU A 126 -7.80 -14.59 -17.01
N ASN A 127 -6.85 -15.28 -17.68
CA ASN A 127 -7.12 -16.45 -18.50
C ASN A 127 -7.65 -17.65 -17.71
N ALA A 128 -7.31 -17.74 -16.43
CA ALA A 128 -7.85 -18.73 -15.49
C ALA A 128 -9.27 -18.34 -14.98
N GLY A 129 -9.80 -17.19 -15.40
CA GLY A 129 -11.11 -16.69 -14.98
C GLY A 129 -11.12 -16.06 -13.58
N ILE A 130 -9.96 -15.68 -13.06
CA ILE A 130 -9.80 -15.10 -11.73
C ILE A 130 -9.84 -13.56 -11.85
N THR A 131 -10.67 -12.91 -11.04
CA THR A 131 -10.69 -11.44 -10.97
C THR A 131 -9.49 -10.96 -10.19
N VAL A 132 -8.68 -10.07 -10.78
CA VAL A 132 -7.48 -9.50 -10.14
C VAL A 132 -7.62 -7.98 -10.07
N ALA A 133 -7.40 -7.41 -8.89
CA ALA A 133 -7.29 -5.96 -8.69
C ALA A 133 -5.88 -5.60 -8.20
N TYR A 134 -5.34 -4.53 -8.77
CA TYR A 134 -4.02 -4.01 -8.44
C TYR A 134 -4.16 -2.76 -7.59
N PHE A 135 -3.39 -2.71 -6.51
CA PHE A 135 -3.29 -1.55 -5.64
C PHE A 135 -1.85 -1.06 -5.60
N ASP A 136 -1.68 0.22 -5.35
CA ASP A 136 -0.41 0.84 -5.03
C ASP A 136 -0.59 1.64 -3.74
N VAL A 137 0.33 1.47 -2.80
CA VAL A 137 0.24 2.10 -1.48
C VAL A 137 1.61 2.59 -1.10
N ASP A 138 1.87 3.87 -1.27
CA ASP A 138 3.12 4.51 -0.90
C ASP A 138 2.93 5.56 0.21
N CYS A 139 1.69 6.02 0.41
CA CYS A 139 1.32 6.98 1.45
C CYS A 139 0.06 6.54 2.22
N PHE A 140 -0.30 7.31 3.23
CA PHE A 140 -1.48 7.02 4.06
C PHE A 140 -2.79 7.15 3.28
N GLU A 141 -2.89 8.10 2.36
CA GLU A 141 -4.07 8.29 1.52
C GLU A 141 -4.33 7.09 0.61
N ASP A 142 -3.29 6.46 0.09
CA ASP A 142 -3.41 5.24 -0.70
C ASP A 142 -3.91 4.06 0.15
N TYR A 143 -3.39 3.93 1.38
CA TYR A 143 -3.90 2.96 2.34
C TYR A 143 -5.38 3.17 2.63
N LEU A 144 -5.81 4.41 2.88
CA LEU A 144 -7.23 4.73 3.09
C LEU A 144 -8.08 4.36 1.88
N SER A 145 -7.60 4.66 0.67
CA SER A 145 -8.28 4.34 -0.57
C SER A 145 -8.46 2.83 -0.74
N MET A 146 -7.40 2.05 -0.51
CA MET A 146 -7.45 0.60 -0.55
C MET A 146 -8.39 0.04 0.52
N LEU A 147 -8.26 0.48 1.77
CA LEU A 147 -9.10 0.03 2.89
C LEU A 147 -10.57 0.35 2.63
N ASN A 148 -10.88 1.51 2.05
CA ASN A 148 -12.24 1.89 1.69
C ASN A 148 -12.85 0.91 0.67
N ILE A 149 -12.10 0.58 -0.40
CA ILE A 149 -12.53 -0.39 -1.40
C ILE A 149 -12.72 -1.77 -0.76
N CYS A 150 -11.76 -2.23 0.05
CA CYS A 150 -11.85 -3.52 0.74
C CYS A 150 -13.07 -3.59 1.68
N THR A 151 -13.37 -2.51 2.42
CA THR A 151 -14.54 -2.46 3.31
C THR A 151 -15.87 -2.31 2.54
N ASP A 152 -15.86 -1.77 1.32
CA ASP A 152 -17.03 -1.83 0.42
C ASP A 152 -17.30 -3.26 -0.04
N ILE A 153 -16.25 -4.00 -0.40
CA ILE A 153 -16.35 -5.39 -0.86
C ILE A 153 -16.85 -6.30 0.28
N THR A 154 -16.30 -6.15 1.49
CA THR A 154 -16.70 -6.95 2.66
C THR A 154 -18.00 -6.47 3.31
N GLY A 155 -18.47 -5.26 2.98
CA GLY A 155 -19.65 -4.62 3.60
C GLY A 155 -19.38 -4.12 5.03
N ARG A 156 -18.11 -4.01 5.47
CA ARG A 156 -17.71 -3.69 6.84
C ARG A 156 -17.22 -2.24 6.98
N LYS A 157 -18.11 -1.28 6.72
CA LYS A 157 -17.79 0.16 6.89
C LYS A 157 -17.44 0.57 8.33
N ASP A 158 -17.86 -0.20 9.32
CA ASP A 158 -17.43 -0.05 10.71
C ASP A 158 -15.91 -0.22 10.86
N LEU A 159 -15.30 -1.13 10.07
CA LEU A 159 -13.86 -1.34 10.08
C LEU A 159 -13.09 -0.25 9.32
N TYR A 160 -13.71 0.39 8.32
CA TYR A 160 -13.13 1.60 7.73
C TYR A 160 -13.05 2.73 8.76
N GLU A 161 -14.11 2.93 9.54
CA GLU A 161 -14.09 3.92 10.62
C GLU A 161 -12.99 3.60 11.64
N GLN A 162 -12.89 2.34 12.06
CA GLN A 162 -11.92 1.90 13.06
C GLN A 162 -10.47 2.00 12.57
N ASN A 163 -10.17 1.46 11.38
CA ASN A 163 -8.82 1.24 10.89
C ASN A 163 -8.37 2.30 9.87
N GLY A 164 -9.24 3.25 9.52
CA GLY A 164 -8.98 4.32 8.56
C GLY A 164 -9.27 5.70 9.15
N ALA A 165 -10.55 6.08 9.27
CA ALA A 165 -10.94 7.43 9.64
C ALA A 165 -10.40 7.86 11.02
N ASN A 166 -10.38 6.96 12.00
CA ASN A 166 -9.81 7.24 13.33
C ASN A 166 -8.29 7.48 13.25
N LEU A 167 -7.55 6.72 12.42
CA LEU A 167 -6.12 6.93 12.21
C LEU A 167 -5.88 8.27 11.50
N GLN A 168 -6.69 8.61 10.50
CA GLN A 168 -6.61 9.89 9.80
C GLN A 168 -6.74 11.08 10.76
N ALA A 169 -7.69 11.01 11.69
CA ALA A 169 -7.86 12.08 12.68
C ALA A 169 -6.63 12.24 13.59
N GLN A 170 -6.02 11.13 14.01
CA GLN A 170 -4.79 11.13 14.81
C GLN A 170 -3.62 11.72 14.00
N ILE A 171 -3.41 11.23 12.78
CA ILE A 171 -2.32 11.71 11.89
C ILE A 171 -2.47 13.19 11.58
N ASN A 172 -3.69 13.68 11.30
CA ASN A 172 -3.93 15.10 11.08
C ASN A 172 -3.52 15.95 12.29
N THR A 173 -3.81 15.49 13.50
CA THR A 173 -3.39 16.19 14.72
C THR A 173 -1.86 16.25 14.82
N ILE A 174 -1.17 15.13 14.58
CA ILE A 174 0.30 15.05 14.61
C ILE A 174 0.92 15.97 13.55
N ARG A 175 0.39 15.96 12.33
CA ARG A 175 0.83 16.85 11.25
C ARG A 175 0.71 18.31 11.62
N GLU A 176 -0.46 18.71 12.13
CA GLU A 176 -0.70 20.09 12.57
C GLU A 176 0.29 20.50 13.66
N GLU A 177 0.55 19.64 14.64
CA GLU A 177 1.54 19.91 15.70
C GLU A 177 2.96 20.10 15.12
N CYS A 178 3.43 19.24 14.23
CA CYS A 178 4.73 19.37 13.58
C CYS A 178 4.84 20.66 12.74
N LEU A 179 3.82 20.96 11.94
CA LEU A 179 3.82 22.16 11.09
C LEU A 179 3.73 23.45 11.92
N HIS A 180 2.97 23.45 13.03
CA HIS A 180 2.87 24.59 13.94
C HIS A 180 4.13 24.81 14.78
N ALA A 181 4.95 23.79 14.98
CA ALA A 181 6.24 23.94 15.65
C ALA A 181 7.18 24.87 14.88
N ASN A 182 6.92 25.09 13.59
CA ASN A 182 7.62 26.00 12.70
C ASN A 182 9.15 25.87 12.80
N LEU A 183 9.65 24.63 12.67
CA LEU A 183 11.06 24.34 12.70
C LEU A 183 11.81 25.22 11.67
N PRO A 184 13.01 25.70 12.00
CA PRO A 184 13.86 26.42 11.05
C PRO A 184 14.10 25.60 9.78
N GLU A 185 14.28 26.26 8.64
CA GLU A 185 14.44 25.56 7.36
C GLU A 185 15.60 24.58 7.36
N ASN A 186 16.74 24.97 7.99
CA ASN A 186 17.89 24.09 8.11
C ASN A 186 17.59 22.82 8.94
N GLU A 187 16.77 22.91 10.00
CA GLU A 187 16.39 21.76 10.83
C GLU A 187 15.38 20.83 10.16
N ARG A 188 14.72 21.29 9.10
CA ARG A 188 13.81 20.49 8.28
C ARG A 188 14.54 19.72 7.17
N LYS A 189 15.78 20.08 6.84
CA LYS A 189 16.59 19.36 5.85
C LYS A 189 16.94 17.97 6.36
N ILE A 190 16.60 16.95 5.59
CA ILE A 190 16.89 15.54 5.92
C ILE A 190 17.55 14.83 4.74
N LEU A 191 18.24 13.74 5.04
CA LEU A 191 18.64 12.74 4.05
C LEU A 191 17.99 11.41 4.40
N LEU A 192 17.30 10.81 3.46
CA LEU A 192 16.76 9.47 3.58
C LEU A 192 17.70 8.46 2.91
N LEU A 193 18.15 7.47 3.68
CA LEU A 193 18.97 6.36 3.19
C LEU A 193 18.22 5.04 3.29
N ARG A 194 18.39 4.19 2.27
CA ARG A 194 17.99 2.79 2.31
C ARG A 194 19.23 1.92 2.27
N ALA A 195 19.42 1.11 3.32
CA ALA A 195 20.54 0.18 3.46
C ALA A 195 20.09 -1.27 3.24
N ALA A 196 20.85 -2.02 2.45
CA ALA A 196 20.72 -3.46 2.26
C ALA A 196 22.09 -4.10 2.39
N SER A 197 22.18 -5.42 2.45
CA SER A 197 23.46 -6.15 2.55
C SER A 197 24.45 -5.84 1.40
N GLY A 198 23.92 -5.44 0.21
CA GLY A 198 24.73 -5.19 -0.99
C GLY A 198 24.81 -3.72 -1.42
N PHE A 199 24.07 -2.81 -0.81
CA PHE A 199 24.10 -1.38 -1.17
C PHE A 199 23.59 -0.48 -0.06
N VAL A 200 24.03 0.80 -0.10
CA VAL A 200 23.39 1.92 0.59
C VAL A 200 23.09 3.00 -0.44
N LYS A 201 21.85 3.48 -0.50
CA LYS A 201 21.41 4.47 -1.50
C LYS A 201 20.58 5.56 -0.84
N ALA A 202 20.72 6.79 -1.32
CA ALA A 202 19.75 7.83 -1.04
C ALA A 202 18.40 7.50 -1.69
N LYS A 203 17.32 7.92 -1.06
CA LYS A 203 15.95 7.80 -1.55
C LYS A 203 15.28 9.16 -1.52
N GLY A 204 14.46 9.43 -2.53
CA GLY A 204 13.57 10.58 -2.55
C GLY A 204 12.40 10.42 -1.57
N SER A 205 11.66 11.49 -1.40
CA SER A 205 10.43 11.46 -0.60
C SER A 205 9.34 10.68 -1.33
N GLU A 206 9.12 10.95 -2.60
CA GLU A 206 8.09 10.32 -3.42
C GLU A 206 8.34 8.82 -3.59
N GLY A 207 7.29 8.02 -3.48
CA GLY A 207 7.31 6.56 -3.69
C GLY A 207 8.03 5.78 -2.59
N THR A 208 8.18 6.37 -1.41
CA THR A 208 8.74 5.68 -0.23
C THR A 208 7.94 6.02 1.03
N ILE A 209 7.56 4.99 1.81
CA ILE A 209 6.74 5.15 3.02
C ILE A 209 7.30 6.20 3.98
N LEU A 210 8.58 6.09 4.34
CA LEU A 210 9.22 7.05 5.25
C LEU A 210 9.36 8.45 4.61
N GLY A 211 9.68 8.51 3.32
CA GLY A 211 9.85 9.77 2.62
C GLY A 211 8.55 10.58 2.55
N GLU A 212 7.45 9.93 2.20
CA GLU A 212 6.11 10.55 2.16
C GLU A 212 5.71 11.04 3.56
N MET A 213 5.90 10.24 4.63
CA MET A 213 5.63 10.67 6.01
C MET A 213 6.45 11.90 6.41
N LEU A 214 7.76 11.91 6.11
CA LEU A 214 8.64 13.02 6.45
C LEU A 214 8.27 14.29 5.69
N ALA A 215 7.94 14.18 4.39
CA ALA A 215 7.46 15.30 3.59
C ALA A 215 6.15 15.86 4.15
N ASP A 216 5.23 14.99 4.55
CA ASP A 216 3.96 15.33 5.15
C ASP A 216 4.09 16.05 6.50
N LEU A 217 5.14 15.75 7.26
CA LEU A 217 5.51 16.42 8.49
C LEU A 217 6.35 17.71 8.27
N GLY A 218 6.54 18.13 7.00
CA GLY A 218 7.20 19.37 6.62
C GLY A 218 8.71 19.28 6.47
N CYS A 219 9.30 18.08 6.42
CA CYS A 219 10.72 17.89 6.13
C CYS A 219 11.04 18.18 4.65
N ILE A 220 12.30 18.48 4.39
CA ILE A 220 12.86 18.76 3.06
C ILE A 220 13.95 17.72 2.80
N ASN A 221 13.67 16.73 1.99
CA ASN A 221 14.67 15.73 1.64
C ASN A 221 15.63 16.29 0.59
N ILE A 222 16.93 16.35 0.91
CA ILE A 222 17.95 16.90 0.01
C ILE A 222 18.07 16.10 -1.29
N ALA A 223 17.71 14.82 -1.29
CA ALA A 223 17.75 13.99 -2.47
C ALA A 223 16.65 14.32 -3.50
N ASP A 224 15.56 15.02 -3.11
CA ASP A 224 14.49 15.40 -4.04
C ASP A 224 14.92 16.48 -5.05
N SER A 225 15.94 17.27 -4.70
CA SER A 225 16.50 18.35 -5.54
C SER A 225 17.81 18.00 -6.22
N ASP A 226 18.40 16.84 -5.94
CA ASP A 226 19.67 16.38 -6.53
C ASP A 226 19.57 14.94 -7.03
N GLU A 227 19.21 14.79 -8.31
CA GLU A 227 19.12 13.48 -8.98
C GLU A 227 20.42 12.69 -8.88
N THR A 228 21.58 13.37 -8.75
CA THR A 228 22.87 12.68 -8.65
C THR A 228 23.01 11.93 -7.33
N LEU A 229 22.34 12.38 -6.26
CA LEU A 229 22.28 11.65 -4.99
C LEU A 229 21.47 10.37 -5.10
N LEU A 230 20.40 10.37 -5.91
CA LEU A 230 19.57 9.19 -6.15
C LEU A 230 20.29 8.14 -6.98
N GLU A 231 21.10 8.56 -7.95
CA GLU A 231 21.88 7.68 -8.80
C GLU A 231 23.14 7.15 -8.10
N ASN A 232 23.86 8.04 -7.42
CA ASN A 232 25.11 7.73 -6.76
C ASN A 232 25.27 8.56 -5.48
N LEU A 233 25.25 7.90 -4.33
CA LEU A 233 25.37 8.53 -3.02
C LEU A 233 26.77 9.17 -2.84
N SER A 234 26.91 10.44 -3.24
CA SER A 234 28.13 11.22 -3.10
C SER A 234 28.13 11.93 -1.74
N VAL A 235 29.11 11.60 -0.88
CA VAL A 235 29.26 12.27 0.41
C VAL A 235 29.58 13.76 0.24
N GLU A 236 30.27 14.17 -0.81
CA GLU A 236 30.54 15.57 -1.11
C GLU A 236 29.26 16.36 -1.40
N SER A 237 28.31 15.75 -2.11
CA SER A 237 26.99 16.34 -2.32
C SER A 237 26.21 16.43 -1.02
N VAL A 238 26.26 15.39 -0.18
CA VAL A 238 25.61 15.41 1.15
C VAL A 238 26.18 16.50 2.04
N ILE A 239 27.52 16.66 2.08
CA ILE A 239 28.20 17.72 2.85
C ILE A 239 27.79 19.12 2.35
N ARG A 240 27.67 19.33 1.04
CA ARG A 240 27.26 20.62 0.47
C ARG A 240 25.83 21.00 0.88
N GLU A 241 24.93 20.03 0.95
CA GLU A 241 23.52 20.27 1.28
C GLU A 241 23.25 20.31 2.78
N GLU A 242 24.16 19.79 3.61
CA GLU A 242 24.15 19.81 5.07
C GLU A 242 22.80 19.38 5.67
N PRO A 243 22.38 18.10 5.53
CA PRO A 243 21.13 17.65 6.15
C PRO A 243 21.25 17.70 7.67
N TYR A 244 20.26 18.22 8.34
CA TYR A 244 20.22 18.31 9.80
C TYR A 244 20.04 16.94 10.45
N ARG A 245 19.24 16.04 9.80
CA ARG A 245 19.03 14.65 10.24
C ARG A 245 19.23 13.68 9.09
N ILE A 246 19.66 12.48 9.42
CA ILE A 246 19.73 11.36 8.48
C ILE A 246 18.80 10.27 9.00
N PHE A 247 17.86 9.84 8.17
CA PHE A 247 16.99 8.70 8.45
C PHE A 247 17.42 7.51 7.62
N VAL A 248 17.53 6.34 8.24
CA VAL A 248 17.96 5.11 7.58
C VAL A 248 16.91 4.04 7.77
N VAL A 249 16.45 3.43 6.67
CA VAL A 249 15.63 2.21 6.69
C VAL A 249 16.44 1.05 6.13
N THR A 250 16.25 -0.15 6.69
CA THR A 250 16.85 -1.37 6.14
C THR A 250 15.92 -2.04 5.14
N MET A 251 16.50 -2.73 4.17
CA MET A 251 15.79 -3.53 3.16
C MET A 251 16.34 -4.96 3.13
N GLY A 252 15.42 -5.92 2.92
CA GLY A 252 15.73 -7.36 2.97
C GLY A 252 15.55 -7.93 4.37
N ASP A 253 15.78 -9.22 4.52
CA ASP A 253 15.51 -9.97 5.76
C ASP A 253 16.68 -9.93 6.74
N ASP A 254 17.89 -9.63 6.24
CA ASP A 254 19.10 -9.53 7.04
C ASP A 254 19.41 -8.07 7.40
N THR A 255 18.77 -7.61 8.47
CA THR A 255 18.96 -6.26 9.00
C THR A 255 20.39 -6.04 9.51
N GLU A 256 21.04 -7.05 10.10
CA GLU A 256 22.39 -6.96 10.61
C GLU A 256 23.37 -6.72 9.46
N ALA A 257 23.32 -7.53 8.40
CA ALA A 257 24.15 -7.33 7.21
C ALA A 257 23.91 -5.96 6.52
N ALA A 258 22.68 -5.45 6.55
CA ALA A 258 22.38 -4.12 6.01
C ALA A 258 23.03 -3.00 6.82
N LEU A 259 23.00 -3.08 8.15
CA LEU A 259 23.65 -2.11 9.06
C LEU A 259 25.17 -2.23 9.03
N ASP A 260 25.71 -3.43 8.92
CA ASP A 260 27.16 -3.64 8.73
C ASP A 260 27.64 -2.99 7.43
N ASN A 261 26.87 -3.12 6.35
CA ASN A 261 27.17 -2.47 5.08
C ASN A 261 27.14 -0.94 5.18
N LEU A 262 26.17 -0.37 5.90
CA LEU A 262 26.09 1.06 6.19
C LEU A 262 27.33 1.53 6.96
N THR A 263 27.66 0.82 8.04
CA THR A 263 28.81 1.13 8.88
C THR A 263 30.11 1.09 8.08
N ARG A 264 30.31 0.03 7.29
CA ARG A 264 31.48 -0.10 6.41
C ARG A 264 31.58 1.06 5.42
N MET A 265 30.46 1.43 4.76
CA MET A 265 30.46 2.57 3.83
C MET A 265 30.89 3.87 4.50
N MET A 266 30.45 4.10 5.73
CA MET A 266 30.83 5.30 6.50
C MET A 266 32.30 5.26 6.95
N ASP A 267 32.81 4.10 7.36
CA ASP A 267 34.22 3.92 7.79
C ASP A 267 35.19 4.05 6.60
N GLU A 268 34.81 3.59 5.43
CA GLU A 268 35.61 3.72 4.20
C GLU A 268 35.76 5.18 3.72
N ASN A 269 34.82 6.06 4.12
CA ASN A 269 34.92 7.49 3.81
C ASN A 269 34.69 8.35 5.08
N PRO A 270 35.78 8.73 5.78
CA PRO A 270 35.71 9.52 7.03
C PRO A 270 34.99 10.87 6.89
N ALA A 271 34.75 11.35 5.67
CA ALA A 271 34.01 12.58 5.44
C ALA A 271 32.54 12.50 5.98
N TRP A 272 31.97 11.31 6.09
CA TRP A 272 30.67 11.11 6.77
C TRP A 272 30.70 11.58 8.23
N GLY A 273 31.79 11.35 8.94
CA GLY A 273 31.95 11.79 10.32
C GLY A 273 32.06 13.31 10.49
N SER A 274 32.29 14.07 9.41
CA SER A 274 32.27 15.52 9.44
C SER A 274 30.89 16.15 9.34
N LEU A 275 29.89 15.35 8.97
CA LEU A 275 28.51 15.81 8.94
C LEU A 275 28.00 16.06 10.35
N GLU A 276 27.37 17.20 10.57
CA GLU A 276 26.80 17.57 11.86
C GLU A 276 25.71 16.55 12.30
N ALA A 277 24.91 16.04 11.35
CA ALA A 277 23.94 15.00 11.61
C ALA A 277 24.54 13.70 12.17
N VAL A 278 25.81 13.39 11.83
CA VAL A 278 26.52 12.21 12.33
C VAL A 278 27.20 12.52 13.65
N SER A 279 27.95 13.62 13.72
CA SER A 279 28.73 14.01 14.93
C SER A 279 27.84 14.33 16.12
N GLU A 280 26.64 14.85 15.90
CA GLU A 280 25.64 15.19 16.91
C GLU A 280 24.60 14.08 17.17
N ASN A 281 24.85 12.85 16.65
CA ASN A 281 23.96 11.69 16.82
C ASN A 281 22.53 11.91 16.30
N ARG A 282 22.37 12.67 15.21
CA ARG A 282 21.09 12.89 14.55
C ARG A 282 20.87 11.96 13.35
N MET A 283 21.53 10.80 13.34
CA MET A 283 21.28 9.69 12.42
C MET A 283 20.38 8.68 13.11
N HIS A 284 19.21 8.44 12.54
CA HIS A 284 18.16 7.59 13.11
C HIS A 284 17.97 6.33 12.26
N ILE A 285 18.20 5.16 12.88
CA ILE A 285 17.85 3.87 12.26
C ILE A 285 16.40 3.59 12.57
N MET A 286 15.59 3.50 11.52
CA MET A 286 14.14 3.39 11.61
C MET A 286 13.68 1.93 11.52
N ASP A 287 12.62 1.59 12.24
CA ASP A 287 12.01 0.25 12.17
C ASP A 287 11.54 -0.07 10.75
N ARG A 288 12.06 -1.16 10.18
CA ARG A 288 11.70 -1.60 8.82
C ARG A 288 10.19 -1.84 8.66
N LYS A 289 9.53 -2.38 9.69
CA LYS A 289 8.10 -2.71 9.64
C LYS A 289 7.19 -1.49 9.63
N LEU A 290 7.64 -0.38 10.21
CA LEU A 290 6.88 0.88 10.23
C LEU A 290 7.23 1.81 9.07
N PHE A 291 8.48 1.75 8.55
CA PHE A 291 9.01 2.80 7.70
C PHE A 291 9.54 2.35 6.33
N ASN A 292 9.65 1.05 6.07
CA ASN A 292 10.06 0.54 4.76
C ASN A 292 9.00 -0.37 4.11
N ILE A 293 8.23 -1.11 4.93
CA ILE A 293 7.03 -1.80 4.48
C ILE A 293 5.79 -1.03 4.98
N LYS A 294 4.62 -1.39 4.49
CA LYS A 294 3.39 -0.65 4.78
C LYS A 294 2.93 -0.90 6.22
N PRO A 295 2.82 0.13 7.08
CA PRO A 295 2.48 -0.06 8.49
C PRO A 295 1.01 -0.38 8.76
N ASN A 296 0.12 -0.18 7.78
CA ASN A 296 -1.31 -0.46 7.84
C ASN A 296 -2.00 0.12 9.11
N ALA A 297 -2.51 -0.67 10.02
CA ALA A 297 -3.14 -0.17 11.24
C ALA A 297 -2.20 0.65 12.15
N LYS A 298 -0.88 0.66 11.87
CA LYS A 298 0.14 1.36 12.66
C LYS A 298 0.62 2.68 12.03
N TRP A 299 -0.08 3.19 11.02
CA TRP A 299 0.28 4.48 10.42
C TRP A 299 0.39 5.60 11.47
N ALA A 300 -0.58 5.71 12.40
CA ALA A 300 -0.53 6.74 13.44
C ALA A 300 0.67 6.57 14.37
N GLU A 301 1.01 5.32 14.76
CA GLU A 301 2.20 5.01 15.55
C GLU A 301 3.48 5.47 14.84
N ALA A 302 3.59 5.23 13.54
CA ALA A 302 4.72 5.67 12.74
C ALA A 302 4.85 7.21 12.72
N TYR A 303 3.74 7.92 12.50
CA TYR A 303 3.73 9.39 12.57
C TYR A 303 4.09 9.93 13.96
N GLU A 304 3.60 9.29 15.04
CA GLU A 304 3.96 9.66 16.41
C GLU A 304 5.46 9.53 16.67
N GLN A 305 6.08 8.43 16.23
CA GLN A 305 7.53 8.23 16.37
C GLN A 305 8.32 9.28 15.59
N LEU A 306 7.93 9.60 14.36
CA LEU A 306 8.59 10.65 13.57
C LEU A 306 8.43 12.03 14.22
N SER A 307 7.22 12.38 14.65
CA SER A 307 6.96 13.63 15.35
C SER A 307 7.81 13.78 16.60
N ALA A 308 7.97 12.72 17.40
CA ALA A 308 8.81 12.73 18.58
C ALA A 308 10.28 13.02 18.22
N ILE A 309 10.82 12.42 17.16
CA ILE A 309 12.17 12.68 16.66
C ILE A 309 12.31 14.12 16.16
N LEU A 310 11.34 14.62 15.40
CA LEU A 310 11.41 15.95 14.77
C LEU A 310 11.29 17.08 15.81
N LEU A 311 10.48 16.88 16.85
CA LEU A 311 10.20 17.89 17.88
C LEU A 311 11.08 17.76 19.12
N GLU A 312 11.91 16.71 19.23
CA GLU A 312 12.92 16.65 20.28
C GLU A 312 13.88 17.83 20.10
N LYS A 313 13.87 18.74 21.06
CA LYS A 313 14.89 19.79 21.14
C LYS A 313 16.20 19.09 21.48
N ASP A 314 17.22 19.35 20.68
CA ASP A 314 18.59 18.92 20.98
C ASP A 314 18.88 19.22 22.45
N LYS A 315 19.16 18.17 23.24
CA LYS A 315 19.48 18.28 24.67
C LYS A 315 20.94 18.52 24.86
#